data_e884236134920ab2ef967b3531336062
#
_entry.id   e884236134920ab2ef967b3531336062
#
_cell.length_a   1.000
_cell.length_b   1.000
_cell.length_c   1.000
_cell.angle_alpha   90.00
_cell.angle_beta   90.00
_cell.angle_gamma   90.00
#
_symmetry.space_group_name_H-M   'P 1'
#
loop_
_entity.id
_entity.type
_entity.pdbx_description
1 polymer ?
#
loop_
_entity_poly.entity_id
_entity_poly.type
_entity_poly.pdbx_seq_one_letter_code
_entity_poly.pdbx_strand_id
1 'polypeptide(L)'
;MIKVELKDTLITIKGHAGYDDKGKDIVCASVSSIVITTINGIIEVNPDAIDYSDLDNEIIIRKLKEDEIVNKLLNNMILLLENLEKDYKDYIKIIRR
;
A
#
# COMPACT_ATOMS: atom_id res chain seq x y z
N MET A 1 4.52 -2.96 13.76
CA MET A 1 5.04 -2.20 12.61
C MET A 1 4.44 -2.69 11.32
N ILE A 2 4.01 -1.78 10.47
CA ILE A 2 3.57 -2.10 9.12
C ILE A 2 4.80 -2.20 8.23
N LYS A 3 4.90 -3.26 7.46
CA LYS A 3 5.97 -3.45 6.48
C LYS A 3 5.39 -3.42 5.08
N VAL A 4 5.93 -2.52 4.27
CA VAL A 4 5.59 -2.41 2.85
C VAL A 4 6.76 -2.96 2.06
N GLU A 5 6.59 -4.10 1.42
CA GLU A 5 7.63 -4.73 0.63
C GLU A 5 7.36 -4.53 -0.86
N LEU A 6 8.37 -4.04 -1.57
CA LEU A 6 8.32 -3.79 -3.00
C LEU A 6 9.28 -4.74 -3.70
N LYS A 7 8.76 -5.66 -4.50
CA LYS A 7 9.57 -6.64 -5.23
C LYS A 7 8.98 -6.86 -6.62
N ASP A 8 9.70 -6.42 -7.65
CA ASP A 8 9.29 -6.57 -9.06
C ASP A 8 7.84 -6.08 -9.27
N THR A 9 6.93 -7.00 -9.58
CA THR A 9 5.52 -6.71 -9.84
C THR A 9 4.63 -6.89 -8.62
N LEU A 10 5.23 -7.10 -7.45
CA LEU A 10 4.51 -7.44 -6.23
C LEU A 10 4.70 -6.38 -5.15
N ILE A 11 3.60 -5.91 -4.58
CA ILE A 11 3.60 -5.00 -3.43
C ILE A 11 2.83 -5.69 -2.31
N THR A 12 3.48 -5.84 -1.15
CA THR A 12 2.88 -6.46 0.03
C THR A 12 2.85 -5.47 1.17
N ILE A 13 1.68 -5.24 1.75
CA ILE A 13 1.51 -4.38 2.93
C ILE A 13 1.04 -5.28 4.07
N LYS A 14 1.86 -5.42 5.11
CA LYS A 14 1.64 -6.42 6.15
C LYS A 14 1.86 -5.86 7.54
N GLY A 15 1.01 -6.30 8.48
CA GLY A 15 1.15 -6.02 9.89
C GLY A 15 0.30 -4.87 10.38
N HIS A 16 0.51 -4.52 11.64
CA HIS A 16 -0.14 -3.41 12.32
C HIS A 16 0.90 -2.39 12.77
N ALA A 17 0.53 -1.11 12.73
CA ALA A 17 1.45 -0.05 13.14
C ALA A 17 1.78 -0.12 14.64
N GLY A 18 0.79 -0.45 15.46
CA GLY A 18 0.98 -0.43 16.91
C GLY A 18 1.09 0.98 17.49
N TYR A 19 0.57 1.97 16.76
CA TYR A 19 0.59 3.37 17.19
C TYR A 19 -0.42 3.63 18.28
N ASP A 20 -1.60 3.02 18.19
CA ASP A 20 -2.69 3.15 19.17
C ASP A 20 -3.56 1.90 19.12
N ASP A 21 -4.58 1.86 19.96
CA ASP A 21 -5.55 0.77 20.01
C ASP A 21 -6.30 0.62 18.69
N LYS A 22 -6.81 -0.57 18.43
CA LYS A 22 -7.64 -0.86 17.28
C LYS A 22 -8.80 0.14 17.19
N GLY A 23 -8.98 0.74 16.02
CA GLY A 23 -9.98 1.76 15.77
C GLY A 23 -9.53 3.19 16.08
N LYS A 24 -8.35 3.36 16.69
CA LYS A 24 -7.77 4.68 17.01
C LYS A 24 -6.40 4.88 16.37
N ASP A 25 -5.89 3.87 15.69
CA ASP A 25 -4.55 3.92 15.11
C ASP A 25 -4.58 4.70 13.80
N ILE A 26 -4.12 5.96 13.87
CA ILE A 26 -4.10 6.86 12.71
C ILE A 26 -3.11 6.42 11.64
N VAL A 27 -2.05 5.71 12.02
CA VAL A 27 -1.06 5.21 11.05
C VAL A 27 -1.66 4.07 10.24
N CYS A 28 -2.30 3.10 10.88
CA CYS A 28 -3.02 2.03 10.19
C CYS A 28 -4.11 2.59 9.27
N ALA A 29 -4.90 3.56 9.76
CA ALA A 29 -5.96 4.19 8.99
C ALA A 29 -5.40 4.93 7.77
N SER A 30 -4.28 5.63 7.92
CA SER A 30 -3.63 6.34 6.83
C SER A 30 -3.13 5.38 5.75
N VAL A 31 -2.45 4.31 6.14
CA VAL A 31 -1.97 3.30 5.20
C VAL A 31 -3.14 2.67 4.45
N SER A 32 -4.17 2.25 5.17
CA SER A 32 -5.35 1.63 4.55
C SER A 32 -6.03 2.57 3.57
N SER A 33 -6.19 3.84 3.95
CA SER A 33 -6.81 4.85 3.08
C SER A 33 -6.01 5.05 1.80
N ILE A 34 -4.69 5.22 1.91
CA ILE A 34 -3.81 5.41 0.75
C ILE A 34 -3.89 4.21 -0.19
N VAL A 35 -3.76 3.01 0.36
CA VAL A 35 -3.68 1.77 -0.44
C VAL A 35 -5.03 1.46 -1.08
N ILE A 36 -6.11 1.48 -0.34
CA ILE A 36 -7.43 1.12 -0.86
C ILE A 36 -7.92 2.15 -1.87
N THR A 37 -7.68 3.45 -1.63
CA THR A 37 -8.01 4.50 -2.60
C THR A 37 -7.28 4.25 -3.92
N THR A 38 -6.00 3.91 -3.85
CA THR A 38 -5.20 3.63 -5.04
C THR A 38 -5.72 2.40 -5.79
N ILE A 39 -5.99 1.31 -5.09
CA ILE A 39 -6.54 0.09 -5.70
C ILE A 39 -7.87 0.40 -6.41
N ASN A 40 -8.77 1.11 -5.74
CA ASN A 40 -10.06 1.47 -6.33
C ASN A 40 -9.88 2.36 -7.56
N GLY A 41 -8.96 3.31 -7.53
CA GLY A 41 -8.65 4.16 -8.67
C GLY A 41 -8.11 3.37 -9.85
N ILE A 42 -7.25 2.40 -9.61
CA ILE A 42 -6.70 1.54 -10.66
C ILE A 42 -7.81 0.69 -11.29
N ILE A 43 -8.69 0.13 -10.49
CA ILE A 43 -9.81 -0.68 -10.98
C ILE A 43 -10.73 0.15 -11.89
N GLU A 44 -10.96 1.41 -11.56
CA GLU A 44 -11.74 2.33 -12.40
C GLU A 44 -11.08 2.60 -13.74
N VAL A 45 -9.75 2.69 -13.77
CA VAL A 45 -8.98 3.00 -14.98
C VAL A 45 -8.77 1.76 -15.83
N ASN A 46 -8.34 0.66 -15.22
CA ASN A 46 -8.02 -0.58 -15.91
C ASN A 46 -8.16 -1.77 -14.95
N PRO A 47 -9.35 -2.40 -14.88
CA PRO A 47 -9.60 -3.47 -13.91
C PRO A 47 -8.75 -4.71 -14.12
N ASP A 48 -8.16 -4.88 -15.32
CA ASP A 48 -7.34 -6.05 -15.65
C ASP A 48 -5.86 -5.86 -15.37
N ALA A 49 -5.45 -4.66 -14.94
CA ALA A 49 -4.04 -4.33 -14.79
C ALA A 49 -3.41 -4.89 -13.52
N ILE A 50 -4.20 -5.08 -12.48
CA ILE A 50 -3.72 -5.62 -11.21
C ILE A 50 -4.65 -6.72 -10.70
N ASP A 51 -4.06 -7.58 -9.89
CA ASP A 51 -4.77 -8.50 -9.01
C ASP A 51 -4.47 -8.09 -7.59
N TYR A 52 -5.43 -8.20 -6.67
CA TYR A 52 -5.18 -7.86 -5.29
C TYR A 52 -5.97 -8.77 -4.34
N SER A 53 -5.44 -8.94 -3.15
CA SER A 53 -6.15 -9.58 -2.05
C SER A 53 -6.04 -8.71 -0.81
N ASP A 54 -7.11 -8.62 -0.07
CA ASP A 54 -7.21 -7.85 1.17
C ASP A 54 -7.58 -8.83 2.28
N LEU A 55 -6.56 -9.34 2.92
CA LEU A 55 -6.70 -10.25 4.05
C LEU A 55 -6.57 -9.45 5.34
N ASP A 56 -6.94 -10.05 6.47
CA ASP A 56 -7.04 -9.34 7.75
C ASP A 56 -5.79 -8.50 8.10
N ASN A 57 -4.59 -9.05 7.90
CA ASN A 57 -3.35 -8.37 8.24
C ASN A 57 -2.43 -8.16 7.06
N GLU A 58 -2.93 -8.34 5.84
CA GLU A 58 -2.07 -8.31 4.67
C GLU A 58 -2.85 -7.91 3.43
N ILE A 59 -2.32 -6.93 2.70
CA ILE A 59 -2.81 -6.57 1.38
C ILE A 59 -1.69 -6.91 0.39
N ILE A 60 -2.04 -7.64 -0.65
CA ILE A 60 -1.11 -8.01 -1.71
C ILE A 60 -1.63 -7.42 -3.01
N ILE A 61 -0.78 -6.66 -3.70
CA ILE A 61 -1.08 -6.11 -5.03
C ILE A 61 -0.09 -6.72 -6.01
N ARG A 62 -0.60 -7.36 -7.05
CA ARG A 62 0.22 -7.91 -8.13
C ARG A 62 -0.09 -7.18 -9.42
N LYS A 63 0.95 -6.64 -10.06
CA LYS A 63 0.80 -6.02 -11.36
C LYS A 63 0.78 -7.11 -12.43
N LEU A 64 -0.28 -7.14 -13.23
CA LEU A 64 -0.50 -8.16 -14.27
C LEU A 64 -0.11 -7.69 -15.65
N LYS A 65 -0.21 -6.37 -15.91
CA LYS A 65 0.04 -5.76 -17.20
C LYS A 65 0.83 -4.47 -17.04
N GLU A 66 1.60 -4.13 -18.07
CA GLU A 66 2.21 -2.82 -18.16
C GLU A 66 1.16 -1.81 -18.61
N ASP A 67 0.97 -0.78 -17.81
CA ASP A 67 0.04 0.31 -18.06
C ASP A 67 0.63 1.57 -17.47
N GLU A 68 0.84 2.58 -18.29
CA GLU A 68 1.51 3.81 -17.87
C GLU A 68 0.74 4.54 -16.75
N ILE A 69 -0.58 4.61 -16.88
CA ILE A 69 -1.41 5.29 -15.87
C ILE A 69 -1.38 4.52 -14.56
N VAL A 70 -1.50 3.20 -14.62
CA VAL A 70 -1.44 2.33 -13.43
C VAL A 70 -0.08 2.45 -12.75
N ASN A 71 1.00 2.49 -13.52
CA ASN A 71 2.34 2.68 -12.97
C ASN A 71 2.46 4.01 -12.22
N LYS A 72 1.89 5.09 -12.78
CA LYS A 72 1.88 6.40 -12.11
C LYS A 72 1.07 6.38 -10.81
N LEU A 73 -0.07 5.71 -10.80
CA LEU A 73 -0.90 5.59 -9.60
C LEU A 73 -0.18 4.78 -8.51
N LEU A 74 0.46 3.67 -8.87
CA LEU A 74 1.24 2.87 -7.92
C LEU A 74 2.45 3.65 -7.39
N ASN A 75 3.15 4.37 -8.25
CA ASN A 75 4.28 5.20 -7.82
C ASN A 75 3.84 6.32 -6.86
N ASN A 76 2.69 6.92 -7.12
CA ASN A 76 2.12 7.93 -6.23
C ASN A 76 1.76 7.33 -4.87
N MET A 77 1.19 6.13 -4.86
CA MET A 77 0.90 5.41 -3.61
C MET A 77 2.18 5.20 -2.80
N ILE A 78 3.23 4.72 -3.45
CA ILE A 78 4.52 4.47 -2.79
C ILE A 78 5.11 5.77 -2.23
N LEU A 79 5.03 6.86 -3.00
CA LEU A 79 5.50 8.18 -2.55
C LEU A 79 4.76 8.64 -1.29
N LEU A 80 3.44 8.48 -1.25
CA LEU A 80 2.64 8.84 -0.09
C LEU A 80 2.98 7.97 1.13
N LEU A 81 3.22 6.68 0.91
CA LEU A 81 3.67 5.78 1.99
C LEU A 81 5.06 6.15 2.49
N GLU A 82 5.97 6.57 1.60
CA GLU A 82 7.28 7.06 1.99
C GLU A 82 7.20 8.34 2.82
N ASN A 83 6.29 9.24 2.47
CA ASN A 83 6.06 10.46 3.26
C ASN A 83 5.54 10.12 4.65
N LEU A 84 4.63 9.15 4.73
CA LEU A 84 4.12 8.66 6.02
C LEU A 84 5.24 8.02 6.86
N GLU A 85 6.12 7.26 6.22
CA GLU A 85 7.27 6.64 6.89
C GLU A 85 8.19 7.67 7.53
N LYS A 86 8.41 8.80 6.88
CA LYS A 86 9.25 9.88 7.43
C LYS A 86 8.68 10.41 8.75
N ASP A 87 7.36 10.53 8.83
CA ASP A 87 6.69 11.08 10.01
C ASP A 87 6.50 10.03 11.11
N TYR A 88 6.41 8.75 10.74
CA TYR A 88 6.08 7.65 11.64
C TYR A 88 7.04 6.46 11.47
N LYS A 89 8.32 6.73 11.41
CA LYS A 89 9.36 5.74 11.09
C LYS A 89 9.42 4.55 12.04
N ASP A 90 8.90 4.69 13.26
CA ASP A 90 8.86 3.59 14.22
C ASP A 90 7.64 2.67 14.01
N TYR A 91 6.74 3.03 13.11
CA TYR A 91 5.45 2.35 12.92
C TYR A 91 5.24 1.79 11.52
N ILE A 92 5.98 2.29 10.54
CA ILE A 92 5.90 1.82 9.15
C ILE A 92 7.29 1.79 8.55
N LYS A 93 7.58 0.76 7.75
CA LYS A 93 8.84 0.61 7.05
C LYS A 93 8.62 0.13 5.63
N ILE A 94 9.27 0.80 4.68
CA ILE A 94 9.24 0.41 3.27
C ILE A 94 10.54 -0.33 2.96
N ILE A 95 10.40 -1.51 2.41
CA ILE A 95 11.52 -2.40 2.09
C ILE A 95 11.50 -2.65 0.57
N ARG A 96 12.57 -2.26 -0.09
CA ARG A 96 12.77 -2.53 -1.51
C ARG A 96 13.63 -3.76 -1.69
N ARG A 97 13.17 -4.71 -2.47
CA ARG A 97 13.89 -5.96 -2.69
C ARG A 97 14.28 -6.14 -4.14
#